data_b9414011af68c4a8e189a75e35fb51e6
#
_entry.id   b9414011af68c4a8e189a75e35fb51e6
#
_cell.length_a   1.000
_cell.length_b   1.000
_cell.length_c   1.000
_cell.angle_alpha   90.00
_cell.angle_beta   90.00
_cell.angle_gamma   90.00
#
_symmetry.space_group_name_H-M   'P 1'
#
loop_
_entity.id
_entity.type
_entity.pdbx_description
1 polymer ?
#
loop_
_entity_poly.entity_id
_entity_poly.type
_entity_poly.pdbx_seq_one_letter_code
_entity_poly.pdbx_strand_id
1 'polypeptide(L)' 'MNLSFAAIDFETATGYMESACAVGIVTVTDGEITDEYYSLIQPPENEYWRANILVHGITPEMTESLPGFHAIYPE' A
#
# COMPACT_ATOMS: atom_id res chain seq x y z
N MET A 1 -29.89 0.80 -4.46
CA MET A 1 -29.24 -0.10 -3.48
C MET A 1 -28.08 0.61 -2.83
N ASN A 2 -28.06 0.60 -1.51
CA ASN A 2 -26.96 1.23 -0.77
C ASN A 2 -25.90 0.18 -0.49
N LEU A 3 -24.66 0.47 -0.90
CA LEU A 3 -23.54 -0.42 -0.70
C LEU A 3 -22.57 0.19 0.33
N SER A 4 -22.12 -0.65 1.23
CA SER A 4 -21.12 -0.26 2.22
C SER A 4 -20.02 -1.31 2.21
N PHE A 5 -18.77 -0.85 2.00
CA PHE A 5 -17.63 -1.78 1.91
C PHE A 5 -16.33 -1.01 2.09
N ALA A 6 -15.26 -1.74 2.28
CA ALA A 6 -13.91 -1.18 2.25
C ALA A 6 -13.14 -1.86 1.12
N ALA A 7 -12.46 -1.07 0.30
CA ALA A 7 -11.60 -1.57 -0.76
C ALA A 7 -10.16 -1.32 -0.38
N ILE A 8 -9.31 -2.34 -0.53
CA ILE A 8 -7.89 -2.27 -0.19
C ILE A 8 -7.09 -2.54 -1.44
N ASP A 9 -6.09 -1.70 -1.69
CA ASP A 9 -5.21 -1.85 -2.84
C ASP A 9 -3.76 -1.71 -2.37
N PHE A 10 -2.88 -2.55 -2.92
CA PHE A 10 -1.47 -2.54 -2.57
C PHE A 10 -0.64 -2.29 -3.82
N GLU A 11 0.48 -1.56 -3.64
CA GLU A 11 1.55 -1.53 -4.62
C GLU A 11 2.70 -2.36 -4.06
N THR A 12 3.33 -3.18 -4.89
CA THR A 12 4.44 -4.01 -4.45
C THR A 12 5.76 -3.55 -5.06
N ALA A 13 6.83 -3.71 -4.27
CA ALA A 13 8.17 -3.30 -4.68
C ALA A 13 8.81 -4.32 -5.62
N THR A 14 8.43 -5.59 -5.49
CA THR A 14 8.93 -6.68 -6.33
C THR A 14 7.77 -7.50 -6.86
N GLY A 15 8.07 -8.60 -7.57
CA GLY A 15 7.03 -9.50 -8.05
C GLY A 15 6.40 -10.37 -6.97
N TYR A 16 6.88 -10.27 -5.73
CA TYR A 16 6.34 -11.07 -4.62
C TYR A 16 5.29 -10.28 -3.85
N MET A 17 4.23 -10.98 -3.42
CA MET A 17 3.11 -10.32 -2.75
C MET A 17 3.47 -9.75 -1.38
N GLU A 18 4.45 -10.32 -0.70
CA GLU A 18 4.90 -9.84 0.60
C GLU A 18 5.72 -8.55 0.53
N SER A 19 5.99 -8.03 -0.67
CA SER A 19 6.84 -6.85 -0.84
C SER A 19 6.04 -5.54 -0.92
N ALA A 20 4.93 -5.44 -0.20
CA ALA A 20 4.10 -4.24 -0.25
C ALA A 20 4.91 -2.99 0.11
N CYS A 21 4.83 -1.96 -0.72
CA CYS A 21 5.48 -0.66 -0.48
C CYS A 21 4.47 0.48 -0.37
N ALA A 22 3.20 0.21 -0.59
CA ALA A 22 2.13 1.17 -0.35
C ALA A 22 0.82 0.43 -0.16
N VAL A 23 -0.07 1.03 0.62
CA VAL A 23 -1.42 0.52 0.80
C VAL A 23 -2.41 1.67 0.72
N GLY A 24 -3.50 1.44 0.00
CA GLY A 24 -4.61 2.37 -0.07
C GLY A 24 -5.88 1.69 0.42
N ILE A 25 -6.65 2.37 1.24
CA ILE A 25 -7.92 1.87 1.75
C ILE A 25 -8.98 2.93 1.51
N VAL A 26 -10.06 2.54 0.88
CA VAL A 26 -11.20 3.43 0.63
C VAL A 26 -12.41 2.82 1.30
N THR A 27 -13.08 3.60 2.13
CA THR A 27 -14.31 3.16 2.78
C THR A 27 -15.49 3.82 2.10
N VAL A 28 -16.46 2.99 1.72
CA VAL A 28 -17.71 3.44 1.08
C VAL A 28 -18.85 3.11 2.02
N THR A 29 -19.70 4.11 2.31
CA THR A 29 -20.88 3.93 3.15
C THR A 29 -22.06 4.45 2.37
N ASP A 30 -23.08 3.60 2.18
CA ASP A 30 -24.30 3.95 1.45
C ASP A 30 -24.00 4.53 0.07
N GLY A 31 -22.99 3.95 -0.61
CA GLY A 31 -22.65 4.34 -1.97
C GLY A 31 -21.76 5.56 -2.08
N GLU A 32 -21.32 6.13 -0.98
CA GLU A 32 -20.48 7.32 -0.99
C GLU A 32 -19.15 7.05 -0.28
N ILE A 33 -18.08 7.65 -0.79
CA ILE A 33 -16.76 7.53 -0.15
C ILE A 33 -16.78 8.36 1.13
N THR A 34 -16.59 7.69 2.26
CA THR A 34 -16.63 8.33 3.58
C THR A 34 -15.26 8.45 4.21
N ASP A 35 -14.27 7.68 3.73
CA ASP A 35 -12.92 7.77 4.28
C ASP A 35 -11.93 7.21 3.26
N GLU A 36 -10.72 7.77 3.26
CA GLU A 36 -9.62 7.31 2.41
C GLU A 36 -8.35 7.33 3.25
N TYR A 37 -7.58 6.26 3.14
CA TYR A 37 -6.30 6.14 3.82
C TYR A 37 -5.25 5.68 2.81
N TYR A 38 -4.08 6.30 2.84
CA TYR A 38 -2.98 5.90 1.97
C TYR A 38 -1.68 6.02 2.75
N SER A 39 -0.84 5.00 2.67
CA SER A 39 0.45 5.01 3.35
C SER A 39 1.50 4.30 2.52
N LEU A 40 2.69 4.88 2.48
CA LEU A 40 3.87 4.19 1.99
C LEU A 40 4.39 3.28 3.11
N ILE A 41 5.01 2.18 2.72
CA ILE A 41 5.49 1.15 3.63
C ILE A 41 6.89 0.75 3.18
N GLN A 42 7.79 0.49 4.13
CA GLN A 42 9.08 -0.07 3.74
C GLN A 42 8.90 -1.57 3.44
N PRO A 43 9.17 -2.02 2.20
CA PRO A 43 9.11 -3.45 1.90
C PRO A 43 10.30 -4.17 2.56
N PRO A 44 10.22 -5.51 2.71
CA PRO A 44 11.31 -6.26 3.31
C PRO A 44 12.65 -5.91 2.66
N GLU A 45 13.65 -5.58 3.51
CA GLU A 45 14.99 -5.18 3.09
C GLU A 45 15.01 -3.98 2.15
N ASN A 46 13.89 -3.29 2.03
CA ASN A 46 13.71 -2.15 1.13
C ASN A 46 14.13 -2.48 -0.31
N GLU A 47 13.85 -3.72 -0.73
CA GLU A 47 14.22 -4.22 -2.04
C GLU A 47 13.16 -3.87 -3.08
N TYR A 48 13.60 -3.32 -4.22
CA TYR A 48 12.71 -2.94 -5.32
C TYR A 48 13.21 -3.50 -6.63
N TRP A 49 12.27 -3.97 -7.46
CA TRP A 49 12.56 -4.32 -8.85
C TRP A 49 12.26 -3.11 -9.74
N ARG A 50 13.15 -2.87 -10.70
CA ARG A 50 12.99 -1.75 -11.60
C ARG A 50 11.63 -1.76 -12.33
N ALA A 51 11.17 -2.93 -12.75
CA ALA A 51 9.89 -3.04 -13.43
C ALA A 51 8.74 -2.53 -12.59
N ASN A 52 8.79 -2.79 -11.27
CA ASN A 52 7.75 -2.32 -10.37
C ASN A 52 7.82 -0.80 -10.18
N ILE A 53 9.04 -0.25 -10.05
CA ILE A 53 9.22 1.19 -9.94
C ILE A 53 8.64 1.90 -11.16
N LEU A 54 8.84 1.34 -12.34
CA LEU A 54 8.32 1.95 -13.58
C LEU A 54 6.80 1.98 -13.61
N VAL A 55 6.14 1.05 -12.91
CA VAL A 55 4.68 1.02 -12.88
C VAL A 55 4.10 2.03 -11.90
N HIS A 56 4.62 2.10 -10.66
CA HIS A 56 3.99 2.92 -9.63
C HIS A 56 4.80 4.16 -9.22
N GLY A 57 6.06 4.25 -9.63
CA GLY A 57 6.87 5.43 -9.33
C GLY A 57 7.39 5.54 -7.90
N ILE A 58 7.15 4.54 -7.07
CA ILE A 58 7.65 4.53 -5.70
C ILE A 58 9.06 3.96 -5.71
N THR A 59 10.00 4.66 -5.08
CA THR A 59 11.42 4.31 -5.10
C THR A 59 11.92 3.92 -3.72
N PRO A 60 13.06 3.20 -3.64
CA PRO A 60 13.64 2.85 -2.33
C PRO A 60 13.91 4.06 -1.44
N GLU A 61 14.29 5.18 -2.04
CA GLU A 61 14.56 6.40 -1.28
C GLU A 61 13.32 6.91 -0.55
N MET A 62 12.15 6.67 -1.14
CA MET A 62 10.90 7.16 -0.55
C MET A 62 10.46 6.36 0.68
N THR A 63 10.94 5.13 0.81
CA THR A 63 10.51 4.24 1.89
C THR A 63 11.64 3.82 2.84
N GLU A 64 12.87 4.28 2.62
CA GLU A 64 14.02 3.78 3.38
C GLU A 64 13.96 4.10 4.88
N SER A 65 13.24 5.15 5.26
CA SER A 65 13.14 5.55 6.66
C SER A 65 11.77 5.25 7.25
N LEU A 66 10.91 4.53 6.52
CA LEU A 66 9.54 4.26 6.94
C LEU A 66 9.45 2.92 7.66
N PRO A 67 8.40 2.74 8.49
CA PRO A 67 8.16 1.44 9.11
C PRO A 67 7.71 0.42 8.09
N GLY A 68 7.97 -0.85 8.37
CA GLY A 68 7.48 -1.94 7.56
C GLY A 68 6.02 -2.24 7.88
N PHE A 69 5.46 -3.20 7.13
CA PHE A 69 4.06 -3.55 7.27
C PHE A 69 3.68 -3.98 8.69
N HIS A 70 4.54 -4.76 9.34
CA HIS A 70 4.27 -5.25 10.69
C HIS A 70 4.17 -4.14 11.73
N ALA A 71 4.82 -3.00 11.49
CA ALA A 71 4.75 -1.87 12.41
C ALA A 71 3.42 -1.11 12.25
N ILE A 72 2.81 -1.20 11.06
CA ILE A 72 1.54 -0.53 10.77
C ILE A 72 0.37 -1.41 11.15
N TYR A 73 0.49 -2.72 10.92
CA TYR A 73 -0.57 -3.69 11.22
C TYR A 73 0.01 -4.82 12.08
N PRO A 74 0.26 -4.55 13.36
CA PRO A 74 0.74 -5.60 14.26
C PRO A 74 -0.35 -6.65 14.47
N GLU A 75 0.10 -7.89 14.58
CA GLU A 75 -0.81 -9.01 14.85
C GLU A 75 -1.33 -8.98 16.26
#